data_be06617a1975d82b946d5ce091a50c44
#
_entry.id   be06617a1975d82b946d5ce091a50c44
#
_cell.length_a   1.000
_cell.length_b   1.000
_cell.length_c   1.000
_cell.angle_alpha   90.00
_cell.angle_beta   90.00
_cell.angle_gamma   90.00
#
_symmetry.space_group_name_H-M   'P 1'
#
loop_
_entity.id
_entity.type
_entity.pdbx_description
1 polymer ?
#
loop_
_entity_poly.entity_id
_entity_poly.type
_entity_poly.pdbx_seq_one_letter_code
_entity_poly.pdbx_strand_id
1 'polypeptide(L)'
;SFDETVYELQVPTDSPMVYKKAMQVLEDWAHQVSFDPSEIDKERGVVTEEWRLGRGADARLRDKYFPIILNGSQYAKRLPIGTKESINGAPYSELTGFYKDWYRPNLQAVIVVGDIDVAETEKMIQAHFGKLTNPASPKPRTKFSIPAFTDTRISILTDPEQAYNVLQMFYMLPAVKEATTEGEYRQGMVRELFNQMMSSRLDELSQKPEAPFLFASSSYGEFIGDKDAFTLLAVPKTAKEMEAAFNAILTENERVKQYGFVQSELDRAVKNVMSRMENSFKEKDKTKSVQILQEYVRNFLKGEAIPGIEKEFEMYQRYLPTIAIQEVNALINQWLNVTGKTVLVLAPEKEKENLLTEAGIKAILAKPIAKLNAYQDKVASGPLLPKAPVAGKVVAEKIYDSIGTRVWTLSNGAKVI
;
A
#
# COMPACT_ATOMS: atom_id res chain seq x y z
N SER A 1 6.75 -11.63 3.32
CA SER A 1 7.41 -10.32 3.50
C SER A 1 8.92 -10.47 3.64
N PHE A 2 9.66 -9.34 3.75
CA PHE A 2 11.13 -9.37 3.89
C PHE A 2 11.61 -9.72 5.30
N ASP A 3 10.90 -9.29 6.32
CA ASP A 3 11.33 -9.38 7.73
C ASP A 3 10.33 -10.09 8.64
N GLU A 4 9.27 -10.63 8.07
CA GLU A 4 8.19 -11.27 8.79
C GLU A 4 7.58 -12.43 7.99
N THR A 5 6.95 -13.36 8.67
CA THR A 5 6.09 -14.39 8.10
C THR A 5 4.78 -14.36 8.88
N VAL A 6 3.66 -14.23 8.18
CA VAL A 6 2.33 -14.27 8.76
C VAL A 6 1.64 -15.54 8.28
N TYR A 7 1.21 -16.37 9.21
CA TYR A 7 0.40 -17.56 8.96
C TYR A 7 -1.04 -17.22 9.26
N GLU A 8 -1.91 -17.33 8.27
CA GLU A 8 -3.32 -17.03 8.39
C GLU A 8 -4.14 -18.32 8.25
N LEU A 9 -5.06 -18.52 9.18
CA LEU A 9 -5.97 -19.64 9.17
C LEU A 9 -7.39 -19.14 9.42
N GLN A 10 -8.22 -19.18 8.39
CA GLN A 10 -9.62 -18.81 8.50
C GLN A 10 -10.49 -20.07 8.67
N VAL A 11 -11.22 -20.13 9.77
CA VAL A 11 -12.06 -21.28 10.11
C VAL A 11 -13.45 -20.81 10.55
N PRO A 12 -14.49 -21.66 10.40
CA PRO A 12 -15.81 -21.37 10.94
C PRO A 12 -15.80 -21.43 12.47
N THR A 13 -16.53 -20.52 13.11
CA THR A 13 -16.65 -20.45 14.57
C THR A 13 -17.82 -21.27 15.11
N ASP A 14 -18.76 -21.70 14.26
CA ASP A 14 -19.91 -22.54 14.60
C ASP A 14 -19.55 -24.02 14.82
N SER A 15 -18.30 -24.42 14.57
CA SER A 15 -17.80 -25.76 14.80
C SER A 15 -16.67 -25.78 15.84
N PRO A 16 -16.97 -26.07 17.12
CA PRO A 16 -15.96 -26.12 18.19
C PRO A 16 -14.83 -27.11 17.90
N MET A 17 -15.11 -28.20 17.19
CA MET A 17 -14.09 -29.18 16.80
C MET A 17 -13.09 -28.60 15.80
N VAL A 18 -13.58 -27.90 14.77
CA VAL A 18 -12.75 -27.27 13.76
C VAL A 18 -11.91 -26.15 14.39
N TYR A 19 -12.51 -25.35 15.26
CA TYR A 19 -11.83 -24.28 15.96
C TYR A 19 -10.67 -24.80 16.86
N LYS A 20 -10.92 -25.86 17.68
CA LYS A 20 -9.86 -26.48 18.45
C LYS A 20 -8.76 -27.08 17.59
N LYS A 21 -9.13 -27.70 16.45
CA LYS A 21 -8.13 -28.23 15.51
C LYS A 21 -7.30 -27.12 14.87
N ALA A 22 -7.88 -25.96 14.59
CA ALA A 22 -7.16 -24.79 14.08
C ALA A 22 -6.09 -24.31 15.08
N MET A 23 -6.39 -24.25 16.37
CA MET A 23 -5.40 -23.92 17.40
C MET A 23 -4.24 -24.92 17.45
N GLN A 24 -4.53 -26.22 17.31
CA GLN A 24 -3.49 -27.25 17.19
C GLN A 24 -2.62 -27.05 15.95
N VAL A 25 -3.22 -26.71 14.80
CA VAL A 25 -2.46 -26.45 13.56
C VAL A 25 -1.55 -25.22 13.73
N LEU A 26 -2.02 -24.14 14.37
CA LEU A 26 -1.19 -22.98 14.67
C LEU A 26 -0.02 -23.33 15.60
N GLU A 27 -0.24 -24.16 16.62
CA GLU A 27 0.82 -24.67 17.50
C GLU A 27 1.85 -25.48 16.70
N ASP A 28 1.37 -26.42 15.86
CA ASP A 28 2.25 -27.26 15.02
C ASP A 28 3.14 -26.40 14.11
N TRP A 29 2.56 -25.36 13.49
CA TRP A 29 3.33 -24.42 12.65
C TRP A 29 4.33 -23.60 13.47
N ALA A 30 3.97 -23.23 14.69
CA ALA A 30 4.82 -22.36 15.51
C ALA A 30 6.09 -23.05 16.01
N HIS A 31 6.05 -24.38 16.32
CA HIS A 31 7.21 -25.05 16.92
C HIS A 31 7.32 -26.57 16.69
N GLN A 32 6.39 -27.19 15.94
CA GLN A 32 6.33 -28.67 15.81
C GLN A 32 6.49 -29.17 14.37
N VAL A 33 7.01 -28.37 13.45
CA VAL A 33 7.25 -28.81 12.06
C VAL A 33 8.29 -29.95 12.06
N SER A 34 7.94 -31.08 11.46
CA SER A 34 8.75 -32.31 11.47
C SER A 34 9.99 -32.27 10.58
N PHE A 35 9.97 -31.48 9.51
CA PHE A 35 11.03 -31.38 8.52
C PHE A 35 11.43 -32.74 7.89
N ASP A 36 10.43 -33.58 7.60
CA ASP A 36 10.67 -34.84 6.90
C ASP A 36 11.34 -34.58 5.54
N PRO A 37 12.52 -35.19 5.26
CA PRO A 37 13.23 -34.95 4.01
C PRO A 37 12.40 -35.24 2.77
N SER A 38 11.56 -36.28 2.80
CA SER A 38 10.72 -36.65 1.65
C SER A 38 9.64 -35.60 1.35
N GLU A 39 9.09 -34.96 2.40
CA GLU A 39 8.11 -33.90 2.25
C GLU A 39 8.78 -32.58 1.81
N ILE A 40 9.98 -32.28 2.34
CA ILE A 40 10.76 -31.13 1.87
C ILE A 40 11.05 -31.25 0.36
N ASP A 41 11.46 -32.42 -0.10
CA ASP A 41 11.78 -32.62 -1.52
C ASP A 41 10.54 -32.50 -2.42
N LYS A 42 9.38 -32.97 -1.97
CA LYS A 42 8.12 -32.73 -2.67
C LYS A 42 7.78 -31.24 -2.76
N GLU A 43 7.92 -30.53 -1.63
CA GLU A 43 7.59 -29.09 -1.54
C GLU A 43 8.54 -28.23 -2.38
N ARG A 44 9.83 -28.63 -2.54
CA ARG A 44 10.74 -27.94 -3.48
C ARG A 44 10.17 -27.84 -4.88
N GLY A 45 9.50 -28.92 -5.35
CA GLY A 45 8.83 -28.93 -6.64
C GLY A 45 7.70 -27.89 -6.71
N VAL A 46 6.89 -27.82 -5.66
CA VAL A 46 5.76 -26.86 -5.54
C VAL A 46 6.29 -25.42 -5.54
N VAL A 47 7.26 -25.12 -4.67
CA VAL A 47 7.85 -23.76 -4.57
C VAL A 47 8.60 -23.37 -5.86
N THR A 48 9.24 -24.34 -6.54
CA THR A 48 9.87 -24.07 -7.85
C THR A 48 8.84 -23.70 -8.91
N GLU A 49 7.67 -24.35 -8.92
CA GLU A 49 6.57 -23.98 -9.82
C GLU A 49 5.96 -22.62 -9.47
N GLU A 50 5.79 -22.31 -8.19
CA GLU A 50 5.39 -20.97 -7.74
C GLU A 50 6.39 -19.91 -8.23
N TRP A 51 7.69 -20.16 -8.03
CA TRP A 51 8.75 -19.31 -8.53
C TRP A 51 8.66 -19.12 -10.05
N ARG A 52 8.44 -20.21 -10.81
CA ARG A 52 8.31 -20.18 -12.27
C ARG A 52 7.08 -19.37 -12.71
N LEU A 53 5.92 -19.62 -12.10
CA LEU A 53 4.68 -18.91 -12.40
C LEU A 53 4.77 -17.42 -12.05
N GLY A 54 5.52 -17.08 -11.01
CA GLY A 54 5.78 -15.70 -10.62
C GLY A 54 6.76 -14.94 -11.53
N ARG A 55 7.33 -15.57 -12.57
CA ARG A 55 8.37 -14.98 -13.47
C ARG A 55 7.82 -14.19 -14.64
N GLY A 56 6.68 -13.51 -14.50
CA GLY A 56 6.18 -12.52 -15.47
C GLY A 56 7.10 -11.31 -15.63
N ALA A 57 6.70 -10.35 -16.48
CA ALA A 57 7.46 -9.12 -16.75
C ALA A 57 7.87 -8.38 -15.48
N ASP A 58 6.94 -8.21 -14.54
CA ASP A 58 7.18 -7.49 -13.29
C ASP A 58 8.33 -8.11 -12.47
N ALA A 59 8.37 -9.44 -12.37
CA ALA A 59 9.45 -10.10 -11.63
C ALA A 59 10.80 -9.98 -12.32
N ARG A 60 10.84 -10.16 -13.66
CA ARG A 60 12.07 -10.02 -14.43
C ARG A 60 12.62 -8.60 -14.39
N LEU A 61 11.76 -7.60 -14.45
CA LEU A 61 12.13 -6.19 -14.35
C LEU A 61 12.56 -5.86 -12.92
N ARG A 62 11.81 -6.31 -11.91
CA ARG A 62 12.12 -6.11 -10.48
C ARG A 62 13.51 -6.64 -10.12
N ASP A 63 13.88 -7.81 -10.56
CA ASP A 63 15.19 -8.38 -10.30
C ASP A 63 16.33 -7.49 -10.83
N LYS A 64 16.08 -6.73 -11.90
CA LYS A 64 17.05 -5.81 -12.48
C LYS A 64 17.12 -4.47 -11.76
N TYR A 65 15.98 -3.91 -11.32
CA TYR A 65 15.97 -2.58 -10.73
C TYR A 65 16.07 -2.57 -9.19
N PHE A 66 15.69 -3.65 -8.48
CA PHE A 66 15.80 -3.70 -7.02
C PHE A 66 17.22 -3.48 -6.50
N PRO A 67 18.28 -4.04 -7.08
CA PRO A 67 19.65 -3.72 -6.67
C PRO A 67 19.99 -2.23 -6.75
N ILE A 68 19.38 -1.51 -7.69
CA ILE A 68 19.59 -0.07 -7.90
C ILE A 68 18.80 0.75 -6.87
N ILE A 69 17.49 0.50 -6.75
CA ILE A 69 16.61 1.24 -5.83
C ILE A 69 17.00 0.97 -4.37
N LEU A 70 17.28 -0.29 -4.05
CA LEU A 70 17.63 -0.73 -2.69
C LEU A 70 19.12 -0.58 -2.37
N ASN A 71 19.88 0.09 -3.26
CA ASN A 71 21.28 0.43 -3.07
C ASN A 71 22.15 -0.75 -2.62
N GLY A 72 21.96 -1.92 -3.22
CA GLY A 72 22.72 -3.13 -2.91
C GLY A 72 22.51 -3.65 -1.48
N SER A 73 21.49 -3.18 -0.77
CA SER A 73 21.14 -3.65 0.56
C SER A 73 20.84 -5.15 0.59
N GLN A 74 20.75 -5.71 1.79
CA GLN A 74 20.35 -7.11 1.96
C GLN A 74 18.96 -7.40 1.38
N TYR A 75 18.05 -6.42 1.37
CA TYR A 75 16.71 -6.56 0.76
C TYR A 75 16.76 -6.84 -0.74
N ALA A 76 17.74 -6.30 -1.46
CA ALA A 76 17.95 -6.58 -2.88
C ALA A 76 18.36 -8.03 -3.16
N LYS A 77 18.96 -8.71 -2.18
CA LYS A 77 19.52 -10.07 -2.31
C LYS A 77 18.59 -11.15 -1.74
N ARG A 78 17.57 -10.75 -1.01
CA ARG A 78 16.75 -11.61 -0.15
C ARG A 78 15.27 -11.46 -0.49
N LEU A 79 14.90 -11.72 -1.76
CA LEU A 79 13.49 -11.78 -2.14
C LEU A 79 12.79 -12.92 -1.39
N PRO A 80 11.55 -12.74 -0.89
CA PRO A 80 10.85 -13.74 -0.08
C PRO A 80 10.75 -15.11 -0.73
N ILE A 81 10.54 -15.18 -2.06
CA ILE A 81 10.46 -16.46 -2.78
C ILE A 81 11.82 -17.19 -2.88
N GLY A 82 12.93 -16.48 -2.66
CA GLY A 82 14.27 -17.04 -2.85
C GLY A 82 14.72 -17.12 -4.31
N THR A 83 15.83 -17.83 -4.51
CA THR A 83 16.35 -18.15 -5.84
C THR A 83 16.12 -19.62 -6.16
N LYS A 84 16.10 -19.97 -7.44
CA LYS A 84 15.95 -21.37 -7.87
C LYS A 84 17.04 -22.28 -7.27
N GLU A 85 18.25 -21.75 -7.15
CA GLU A 85 19.39 -22.44 -6.53
C GLU A 85 19.14 -22.69 -5.03
N SER A 86 18.64 -21.68 -4.30
CA SER A 86 18.35 -21.84 -2.87
C SER A 86 17.17 -22.77 -2.61
N ILE A 87 16.12 -22.69 -3.43
CA ILE A 87 14.93 -23.56 -3.32
C ILE A 87 15.33 -25.03 -3.48
N ASN A 88 16.11 -25.35 -4.53
CA ASN A 88 16.45 -26.73 -4.85
C ASN A 88 17.68 -27.24 -4.10
N GLY A 89 18.60 -26.37 -3.70
CA GLY A 89 19.91 -26.77 -3.18
C GLY A 89 20.12 -26.56 -1.68
N ALA A 90 19.25 -25.85 -0.96
CA ALA A 90 19.42 -25.64 0.47
C ALA A 90 19.43 -26.98 1.23
N PRO A 91 20.45 -27.28 2.04
CA PRO A 91 20.46 -28.49 2.86
C PRO A 91 19.29 -28.53 3.87
N TYR A 92 18.78 -29.70 4.19
CA TYR A 92 17.72 -29.85 5.21
C TYR A 92 18.12 -29.23 6.55
N SER A 93 19.42 -29.30 6.91
CA SER A 93 19.94 -28.70 8.13
C SER A 93 19.83 -27.18 8.16
N GLU A 94 19.90 -26.51 7.02
CA GLU A 94 19.69 -25.05 6.96
C GLU A 94 18.23 -24.69 7.19
N LEU A 95 17.28 -25.44 6.60
CA LEU A 95 15.84 -25.24 6.84
C LEU A 95 15.50 -25.45 8.30
N THR A 96 15.95 -26.57 8.87
CA THR A 96 15.73 -26.90 10.28
C THR A 96 16.41 -25.89 11.20
N GLY A 97 17.64 -25.48 10.87
CA GLY A 97 18.39 -24.46 11.60
C GLY A 97 17.70 -23.11 11.59
N PHE A 98 17.21 -22.67 10.43
CA PHE A 98 16.45 -21.43 10.31
C PHE A 98 15.20 -21.45 11.21
N TYR A 99 14.43 -22.54 11.15
CA TYR A 99 13.25 -22.67 11.97
C TYR A 99 13.56 -22.63 13.47
N LYS A 100 14.55 -23.35 13.95
CA LYS A 100 14.99 -23.33 15.34
C LYS A 100 15.50 -21.96 15.81
N ASP A 101 16.16 -21.21 14.92
CA ASP A 101 16.70 -19.90 15.24
C ASP A 101 15.60 -18.83 15.35
N TRP A 102 14.59 -18.87 14.49
CA TRP A 102 13.66 -17.76 14.31
C TRP A 102 12.23 -18.02 14.76
N TYR A 103 11.77 -19.29 14.82
CA TYR A 103 10.46 -19.66 15.35
C TYR A 103 10.54 -19.88 16.86
N ARG A 104 10.53 -18.79 17.59
CA ARG A 104 10.70 -18.78 19.05
C ARG A 104 9.74 -17.77 19.69
N PRO A 105 9.27 -18.01 20.93
CA PRO A 105 8.18 -17.24 21.54
C PRO A 105 8.38 -15.73 21.55
N ASN A 106 9.59 -15.22 21.80
CA ASN A 106 9.86 -13.78 21.84
C ASN A 106 9.87 -13.09 20.44
N LEU A 107 9.67 -13.84 19.37
CA LEU A 107 9.49 -13.34 17.99
C LEU A 107 8.14 -13.73 17.39
N GLN A 108 7.24 -14.32 18.16
CA GLN A 108 5.94 -14.79 17.72
C GLN A 108 4.81 -14.06 18.44
N ALA A 109 3.69 -13.89 17.75
CA ALA A 109 2.41 -13.51 18.32
C ALA A 109 1.33 -14.45 17.81
N VAL A 110 0.39 -14.78 18.65
CA VAL A 110 -0.85 -15.49 18.29
C VAL A 110 -1.98 -14.49 18.40
N ILE A 111 -2.67 -14.27 17.29
CA ILE A 111 -3.74 -13.28 17.18
C ILE A 111 -4.98 -14.01 16.69
N VAL A 112 -6.08 -13.87 17.40
CA VAL A 112 -7.36 -14.49 17.04
C VAL A 112 -8.43 -13.42 17.01
N VAL A 113 -9.14 -13.32 15.90
CA VAL A 113 -10.19 -12.32 15.68
C VAL A 113 -11.42 -13.00 15.06
N GLY A 114 -12.58 -12.83 15.67
CA GLY A 114 -13.82 -13.42 15.17
C GLY A 114 -14.95 -13.36 16.19
N ASP A 115 -16.04 -14.02 15.88
CA ASP A 115 -17.13 -14.26 16.83
C ASP A 115 -16.74 -15.44 17.73
N ILE A 116 -16.05 -15.13 18.84
CA ILE A 116 -15.40 -16.10 19.73
C ILE A 116 -15.64 -15.74 21.20
N ASP A 117 -15.60 -16.73 22.08
CA ASP A 117 -15.43 -16.49 23.51
C ASP A 117 -13.96 -16.16 23.82
N VAL A 118 -13.71 -14.91 24.22
CA VAL A 118 -12.36 -14.40 24.47
C VAL A 118 -11.68 -15.16 25.61
N ALA A 119 -12.41 -15.45 26.71
CA ALA A 119 -11.84 -16.11 27.89
C ALA A 119 -11.48 -17.58 27.61
N GLU A 120 -12.29 -18.29 26.83
CA GLU A 120 -11.97 -19.64 26.39
C GLU A 120 -10.83 -19.67 25.40
N THR A 121 -10.81 -18.73 24.46
CA THR A 121 -9.74 -18.60 23.47
C THR A 121 -8.40 -18.30 24.15
N GLU A 122 -8.37 -17.39 25.13
CA GLU A 122 -7.17 -17.09 25.91
C GLU A 122 -6.64 -18.35 26.63
N LYS A 123 -7.51 -19.13 27.25
CA LYS A 123 -7.12 -20.42 27.89
C LYS A 123 -6.53 -21.40 26.86
N MET A 124 -7.11 -21.47 25.66
CA MET A 124 -6.58 -22.33 24.61
C MET A 124 -5.19 -21.85 24.16
N ILE A 125 -5.00 -20.53 23.93
CA ILE A 125 -3.69 -19.96 23.62
C ILE A 125 -2.67 -20.30 24.72
N GLN A 126 -3.02 -20.12 25.97
CA GLN A 126 -2.15 -20.46 27.10
C GLN A 126 -1.82 -21.97 27.14
N ALA A 127 -2.80 -22.84 26.87
CA ALA A 127 -2.59 -24.27 26.86
C ALA A 127 -1.65 -24.75 25.75
N HIS A 128 -1.78 -24.17 24.55
CA HIS A 128 -0.97 -24.54 23.37
C HIS A 128 0.40 -23.88 23.38
N PHE A 129 0.49 -22.59 23.70
CA PHE A 129 1.71 -21.78 23.53
C PHE A 129 2.41 -21.43 24.84
N GLY A 130 1.73 -21.48 26.00
CA GLY A 130 2.28 -21.04 27.28
C GLY A 130 3.46 -21.86 27.82
N LYS A 131 3.70 -23.06 27.27
CA LYS A 131 4.82 -23.94 27.65
C LYS A 131 6.09 -23.68 26.83
N LEU A 132 6.00 -22.87 25.76
CA LEU A 132 7.11 -22.61 24.87
C LEU A 132 8.15 -21.76 25.58
N THR A 133 9.42 -22.12 25.41
CA THR A 133 10.55 -21.41 25.98
C THR A 133 11.50 -20.92 24.90
N ASN A 134 12.11 -19.77 25.14
CA ASN A 134 13.16 -19.28 24.26
C ASN A 134 14.46 -20.09 24.43
N PRO A 135 15.27 -20.22 23.39
CA PRO A 135 16.64 -20.74 23.52
C PRO A 135 17.44 -19.97 24.57
N ALA A 136 18.31 -20.65 25.30
CA ALA A 136 19.16 -20.00 26.32
C ALA A 136 20.05 -18.90 25.74
N SER A 137 20.52 -19.05 24.49
CA SER A 137 21.33 -18.07 23.76
C SER A 137 20.69 -17.81 22.39
N PRO A 138 19.64 -17.01 22.34
CA PRO A 138 18.91 -16.79 21.11
C PRO A 138 19.75 -15.98 20.11
N LYS A 139 19.74 -16.36 18.85
CA LYS A 139 20.40 -15.62 17.78
C LYS A 139 19.86 -14.19 17.70
N PRO A 140 20.74 -13.15 17.67
CA PRO A 140 20.29 -11.77 17.61
C PRO A 140 19.59 -11.48 16.27
N ARG A 141 18.46 -10.76 16.32
CA ARG A 141 17.79 -10.29 15.11
C ARG A 141 18.50 -9.06 14.57
N THR A 142 19.19 -9.23 13.46
CA THR A 142 19.84 -8.11 12.76
C THR A 142 18.81 -7.34 11.94
N LYS A 143 18.75 -6.03 12.18
CA LYS A 143 18.01 -5.10 11.31
C LYS A 143 18.91 -4.66 10.18
N PHE A 144 18.41 -4.75 8.96
CA PHE A 144 19.10 -4.28 7.77
C PHE A 144 18.57 -2.90 7.39
N SER A 145 19.45 -2.06 6.85
CA SER A 145 19.07 -0.74 6.33
C SER A 145 19.33 -0.67 4.83
N ILE A 146 18.62 0.23 4.16
CA ILE A 146 18.95 0.64 2.80
C ILE A 146 19.96 1.76 2.89
N PRO A 147 21.21 1.56 2.41
CA PRO A 147 22.25 2.57 2.52
C PRO A 147 21.84 3.87 1.80
N ALA A 148 22.11 5.00 2.41
CA ALA A 148 21.90 6.30 1.79
C ALA A 148 22.82 6.50 0.58
N PHE A 149 22.36 7.30 -0.39
CA PHE A 149 23.15 7.73 -1.54
C PHE A 149 22.78 9.17 -1.90
N THR A 150 23.64 9.84 -2.64
CA THR A 150 23.49 11.27 -2.97
C THR A 150 23.38 11.55 -4.45
N ASP A 151 23.64 10.55 -5.29
CA ASP A 151 23.57 10.62 -6.75
C ASP A 151 22.14 10.43 -7.26
N THR A 152 21.93 10.74 -8.54
CA THR A 152 20.72 10.36 -9.25
C THR A 152 20.96 9.07 -10.00
N ARG A 153 20.24 8.02 -9.65
CA ARG A 153 20.31 6.70 -10.29
C ARG A 153 19.20 6.55 -11.28
N ILE A 154 19.51 6.01 -12.44
CA ILE A 154 18.56 5.83 -13.53
C ILE A 154 18.60 4.39 -13.98
N SER A 155 17.43 3.79 -14.12
CA SER A 155 17.26 2.44 -14.66
C SER A 155 16.20 2.47 -15.76
N ILE A 156 16.60 2.12 -16.98
CA ILE A 156 15.71 2.05 -18.15
C ILE A 156 15.66 0.59 -18.59
N LEU A 157 14.52 -0.03 -18.44
CA LEU A 157 14.34 -1.47 -18.65
C LEU A 157 13.15 -1.75 -19.55
N THR A 158 13.30 -2.73 -20.40
CA THR A 158 12.22 -3.23 -21.27
C THR A 158 12.00 -4.71 -21.06
N ASP A 159 10.78 -5.14 -21.35
CA ASP A 159 10.41 -6.55 -21.34
C ASP A 159 9.35 -6.79 -22.41
N PRO A 160 9.39 -7.93 -23.14
CA PRO A 160 8.43 -8.25 -24.18
C PRO A 160 6.97 -8.32 -23.70
N GLU A 161 6.75 -8.70 -22.44
CA GLU A 161 5.42 -8.84 -21.84
C GLU A 161 4.99 -7.61 -21.03
N GLN A 162 5.84 -6.58 -20.92
CA GLN A 162 5.46 -5.32 -20.28
C GLN A 162 4.36 -4.63 -21.11
N ALA A 163 3.22 -4.34 -20.44
CA ALA A 163 2.05 -3.83 -21.14
C ALA A 163 2.06 -2.29 -21.31
N TYR A 164 2.64 -1.59 -20.35
CA TYR A 164 2.57 -0.13 -20.26
C TYR A 164 3.96 0.50 -20.15
N ASN A 165 4.05 1.74 -20.62
CA ASN A 165 5.18 2.60 -20.29
C ASN A 165 4.98 3.11 -18.87
N VAL A 166 5.99 2.95 -18.01
CA VAL A 166 5.94 3.42 -16.62
C VAL A 166 7.18 4.25 -16.35
N LEU A 167 6.98 5.42 -15.78
CA LEU A 167 8.05 6.26 -15.27
C LEU A 167 7.81 6.49 -13.79
N GLN A 168 8.79 6.12 -12.97
CA GLN A 168 8.76 6.36 -11.52
C GLN A 168 10.00 7.13 -11.09
N MET A 169 9.82 7.99 -10.10
CA MET A 169 10.93 8.67 -9.44
C MET A 169 10.74 8.57 -7.93
N PHE A 170 11.79 8.12 -7.25
CA PHE A 170 11.78 7.88 -5.81
C PHE A 170 12.70 8.89 -5.12
N TYR A 171 12.17 9.56 -4.13
CA TYR A 171 12.89 10.32 -3.13
C TYR A 171 12.90 9.50 -1.84
N MET A 172 14.04 8.86 -1.54
CA MET A 172 14.15 7.99 -0.37
C MET A 172 14.32 8.80 0.90
N LEU A 173 13.47 8.52 1.87
CA LEU A 173 13.38 9.21 3.15
C LEU A 173 13.58 8.20 4.30
N PRO A 174 14.06 8.64 5.46
CA PRO A 174 13.97 7.81 6.66
C PRO A 174 12.52 7.47 6.96
N ALA A 175 12.25 6.20 7.34
CA ALA A 175 10.92 5.80 7.74
C ALA A 175 10.46 6.60 8.96
N VAL A 176 9.23 7.07 8.92
CA VAL A 176 8.54 7.65 10.08
C VAL A 176 8.12 6.51 10.99
N LYS A 177 8.34 6.66 12.30
CA LYS A 177 7.85 5.70 13.28
C LYS A 177 6.32 5.65 13.27
N GLU A 178 5.79 4.48 13.56
CA GLU A 178 4.37 4.31 13.71
C GLU A 178 3.81 5.19 14.84
N ALA A 179 2.57 5.64 14.65
CA ALA A 179 1.92 6.51 15.60
C ALA A 179 1.60 5.75 16.91
N THR A 180 2.14 6.25 18.01
CA THR A 180 1.85 5.78 19.37
C THR A 180 1.15 6.82 20.23
N THR A 181 1.07 8.05 19.73
CA THR A 181 0.41 9.19 20.37
C THR A 181 -0.61 9.82 19.43
N GLU A 182 -1.61 10.50 19.99
CA GLU A 182 -2.59 11.25 19.19
C GLU A 182 -1.96 12.35 18.32
N GLY A 183 -0.85 12.94 18.77
CA GLY A 183 -0.11 13.93 17.99
C GLY A 183 0.55 13.31 16.73
N GLU A 184 1.17 12.15 16.86
CA GLU A 184 1.75 11.41 15.73
C GLU A 184 0.66 10.92 14.77
N TYR A 185 -0.49 10.48 15.31
CA TYR A 185 -1.65 10.10 14.52
C TYR A 185 -2.19 11.29 13.71
N ARG A 186 -2.30 12.49 14.33
CA ARG A 186 -2.65 13.73 13.62
C ARG A 186 -1.66 14.05 12.48
N GLN A 187 -0.36 13.81 12.68
CA GLN A 187 0.63 13.98 11.59
C GLN A 187 0.38 13.00 10.43
N GLY A 188 -0.11 11.81 10.71
CA GLY A 188 -0.60 10.88 9.69
C GLY A 188 -1.72 11.49 8.85
N MET A 189 -2.71 12.13 9.47
CA MET A 189 -3.80 12.83 8.77
C MET A 189 -3.27 13.97 7.87
N VAL A 190 -2.25 14.72 8.31
CA VAL A 190 -1.63 15.77 7.47
C VAL A 190 -1.03 15.18 6.19
N ARG A 191 -0.32 14.03 6.31
CA ARG A 191 0.22 13.31 5.14
C ARG A 191 -0.87 12.75 4.23
N GLU A 192 -1.94 12.20 4.81
CA GLU A 192 -3.11 11.72 4.07
C GLU A 192 -3.76 12.82 3.24
N LEU A 193 -3.96 14.01 3.85
CA LEU A 193 -4.51 15.17 3.15
C LEU A 193 -3.62 15.62 2.00
N PHE A 194 -2.30 15.64 2.18
CA PHE A 194 -1.36 15.94 1.09
C PHE A 194 -1.55 14.97 -0.07
N ASN A 195 -1.49 13.67 0.21
CA ASN A 195 -1.65 12.63 -0.81
C ASN A 195 -2.99 12.75 -1.53
N GLN A 196 -4.08 13.01 -0.80
CA GLN A 196 -5.41 13.20 -1.38
C GLN A 196 -5.48 14.41 -2.32
N MET A 197 -4.92 15.56 -1.90
CA MET A 197 -4.94 16.79 -2.71
C MET A 197 -4.05 16.66 -3.95
N MET A 198 -2.87 16.05 -3.80
CA MET A 198 -1.97 15.82 -4.94
C MET A 198 -2.57 14.84 -5.95
N SER A 199 -3.19 13.76 -5.48
CA SER A 199 -3.93 12.82 -6.33
C SER A 199 -5.00 13.53 -7.13
N SER A 200 -5.83 14.37 -6.47
CA SER A 200 -6.90 15.12 -7.14
C SER A 200 -6.39 16.05 -8.25
N ARG A 201 -5.25 16.71 -8.05
CA ARG A 201 -4.63 17.56 -9.09
C ARG A 201 -4.14 16.76 -10.30
N LEU A 202 -3.49 15.62 -10.05
CA LEU A 202 -2.97 14.76 -11.10
C LEU A 202 -4.11 14.06 -11.87
N ASP A 203 -5.18 13.71 -11.18
CA ASP A 203 -6.41 13.19 -11.79
C ASP A 203 -7.04 14.24 -12.72
N GLU A 204 -7.15 15.50 -12.28
CA GLU A 204 -7.63 16.60 -13.13
C GLU A 204 -6.76 16.77 -14.39
N LEU A 205 -5.44 16.66 -14.23
CA LEU A 205 -4.52 16.73 -15.37
C LEU A 205 -4.72 15.55 -16.32
N SER A 206 -4.95 14.34 -15.80
CA SER A 206 -5.13 13.13 -16.61
C SER A 206 -6.41 13.16 -17.46
N GLN A 207 -7.42 13.89 -17.01
CA GLN A 207 -8.70 14.03 -17.72
C GLN A 207 -8.65 15.02 -18.88
N LYS A 208 -7.59 15.80 -19.03
CA LYS A 208 -7.44 16.73 -20.16
C LYS A 208 -7.17 15.98 -21.46
N PRO A 209 -7.75 16.43 -22.60
CA PRO A 209 -7.52 15.76 -23.90
C PRO A 209 -6.03 15.65 -24.26
N GLU A 210 -5.25 16.69 -23.90
CA GLU A 210 -3.81 16.79 -24.16
C GLU A 210 -2.92 16.15 -23.11
N ALA A 211 -3.50 15.47 -22.11
CA ALA A 211 -2.72 14.80 -21.07
C ALA A 211 -1.72 13.81 -21.68
N PRO A 212 -0.42 13.88 -21.33
CA PRO A 212 0.60 12.99 -21.89
C PRO A 212 0.65 11.63 -21.23
N PHE A 213 -0.21 11.37 -20.26
CA PHE A 213 -0.28 10.13 -19.50
C PHE A 213 -1.73 9.64 -19.33
N LEU A 214 -1.87 8.36 -19.15
CA LEU A 214 -3.14 7.70 -18.78
C LEU A 214 -3.43 7.89 -17.29
N PHE A 215 -2.38 7.86 -16.48
CA PHE A 215 -2.43 7.96 -15.04
C PHE A 215 -1.15 8.63 -14.52
N ALA A 216 -1.28 9.41 -13.46
CA ALA A 216 -0.14 9.92 -12.71
C ALA A 216 -0.47 9.99 -11.21
N SER A 217 0.54 9.83 -10.38
CA SER A 217 0.43 10.02 -8.93
C SER A 217 1.71 10.59 -8.35
N SER A 218 1.56 11.31 -7.24
CA SER A 218 2.68 11.70 -6.38
C SER A 218 2.23 11.50 -4.95
N SER A 219 2.91 10.64 -4.21
CA SER A 219 2.48 10.26 -2.87
C SER A 219 3.67 9.92 -1.97
N TYR A 220 3.51 10.23 -0.69
CA TYR A 220 4.38 9.76 0.37
C TYR A 220 3.80 8.51 1.00
N GLY A 221 4.65 7.53 1.28
CA GLY A 221 4.26 6.32 1.96
C GLY A 221 5.44 5.45 2.37
N GLU A 222 5.12 4.38 3.08
CA GLU A 222 6.10 3.35 3.43
C GLU A 222 6.73 2.74 2.16
N PHE A 223 8.00 2.39 2.26
CA PHE A 223 8.71 1.73 1.20
C PHE A 223 9.19 0.34 1.62
N ILE A 224 10.41 0.19 2.07
CA ILE A 224 10.98 -1.10 2.53
C ILE A 224 11.94 -0.84 3.69
N GLY A 225 11.86 -1.68 4.72
CA GLY A 225 12.78 -1.69 5.84
C GLY A 225 12.73 -0.39 6.66
N ASP A 226 13.82 0.36 6.65
CA ASP A 226 13.98 1.62 7.37
C ASP A 226 13.71 2.87 6.51
N LYS A 227 13.04 2.71 5.36
CA LYS A 227 12.76 3.79 4.43
C LYS A 227 11.28 3.96 4.14
N ASP A 228 10.91 5.24 4.06
CA ASP A 228 9.73 5.72 3.34
C ASP A 228 10.17 6.30 2.00
N ALA A 229 9.22 6.55 1.12
CA ALA A 229 9.49 7.21 -0.15
C ALA A 229 8.42 8.25 -0.48
N PHE A 230 8.84 9.37 -1.01
CA PHE A 230 7.97 10.20 -1.82
C PHE A 230 8.16 9.78 -3.28
N THR A 231 7.12 9.25 -3.88
CA THR A 231 7.17 8.63 -5.20
C THR A 231 6.35 9.42 -6.19
N LEU A 232 6.96 9.77 -7.32
CA LEU A 232 6.29 10.28 -8.50
C LEU A 232 6.13 9.14 -9.49
N LEU A 233 4.92 8.93 -9.99
CA LEU A 233 4.58 7.91 -10.98
C LEU A 233 3.81 8.53 -12.13
N ALA A 234 4.20 8.22 -13.35
CA ALA A 234 3.40 8.49 -14.54
C ALA A 234 3.35 7.24 -15.44
N VAL A 235 2.20 7.03 -16.08
CA VAL A 235 1.98 6.01 -17.11
C VAL A 235 1.76 6.74 -18.44
N PRO A 236 2.84 7.06 -19.20
CA PRO A 236 2.73 7.72 -20.50
C PRO A 236 1.89 6.89 -21.47
N LYS A 237 1.12 7.54 -22.35
CA LYS A 237 0.32 6.84 -23.38
C LYS A 237 1.21 6.08 -24.36
N THR A 238 2.36 6.65 -24.72
CA THR A 238 3.38 6.04 -25.58
C THR A 238 4.77 6.41 -25.06
N ALA A 239 5.82 5.72 -25.53
CA ALA A 239 7.21 6.07 -25.20
C ALA A 239 7.59 7.50 -25.69
N LYS A 240 7.02 7.97 -26.79
CA LYS A 240 7.26 9.32 -27.32
C LYS A 240 6.71 10.43 -26.41
N GLU A 241 5.69 10.14 -25.63
CA GLU A 241 5.09 11.08 -24.66
C GLU A 241 5.78 11.06 -23.29
N MET A 242 6.76 10.19 -23.10
CA MET A 242 7.43 10.00 -21.81
C MET A 242 8.10 11.29 -21.29
N GLU A 243 8.74 12.06 -22.16
CA GLU A 243 9.35 13.33 -21.78
C GLU A 243 8.27 14.34 -21.33
N ALA A 244 7.18 14.44 -22.08
CA ALA A 244 6.06 15.31 -21.74
C ALA A 244 5.41 14.89 -20.42
N ALA A 245 5.22 13.59 -20.20
CA ALA A 245 4.69 13.05 -18.96
C ALA A 245 5.60 13.34 -17.76
N PHE A 246 6.92 13.16 -17.92
CA PHE A 246 7.88 13.46 -16.87
C PHE A 246 7.91 14.94 -16.53
N ASN A 247 7.97 15.81 -17.53
CA ASN A 247 7.91 17.25 -17.33
C ASN A 247 6.59 17.67 -16.67
N ALA A 248 5.46 17.10 -17.04
CA ALA A 248 4.16 17.43 -16.46
C ALA A 248 4.10 17.11 -14.95
N ILE A 249 4.53 15.90 -14.55
CA ILE A 249 4.52 15.53 -13.13
C ILE A 249 5.54 16.32 -12.30
N LEU A 250 6.73 16.57 -12.82
CA LEU A 250 7.72 17.43 -12.17
C LEU A 250 7.22 18.86 -12.02
N THR A 251 6.56 19.41 -13.06
CA THR A 251 5.99 20.76 -13.06
C THR A 251 4.91 20.89 -12.00
N GLU A 252 4.02 19.90 -11.84
CA GLU A 252 2.95 20.00 -10.84
C GLU A 252 3.49 19.87 -9.40
N ASN A 253 4.47 19.00 -9.18
CA ASN A 253 5.16 18.93 -7.88
C ASN A 253 5.91 20.25 -7.57
N GLU A 254 6.57 20.85 -8.55
CA GLU A 254 7.23 22.16 -8.38
C GLU A 254 6.20 23.28 -8.16
N ARG A 255 5.03 23.22 -8.81
CA ARG A 255 3.93 24.18 -8.56
C ARG A 255 3.47 24.13 -7.11
N VAL A 256 3.30 22.91 -6.56
CA VAL A 256 2.97 22.75 -5.13
C VAL A 256 4.10 23.27 -4.24
N LYS A 257 5.35 23.07 -4.63
CA LYS A 257 6.50 23.60 -3.90
C LYS A 257 6.55 25.14 -3.91
N GLN A 258 6.25 25.77 -5.04
CA GLN A 258 6.29 27.24 -5.18
C GLN A 258 5.11 27.95 -4.55
N TYR A 259 3.91 27.37 -4.60
CA TYR A 259 2.66 28.06 -4.23
C TYR A 259 1.82 27.31 -3.19
N GLY A 260 2.08 26.04 -2.98
CA GLY A 260 1.25 25.17 -2.13
C GLY A 260 -0.07 24.78 -2.79
N PHE A 261 -0.87 24.12 -2.02
CA PHE A 261 -2.30 23.92 -2.26
C PHE A 261 -3.09 25.13 -1.77
N VAL A 262 -4.31 25.31 -2.29
CA VAL A 262 -5.22 26.36 -1.87
C VAL A 262 -6.27 25.85 -0.89
N GLN A 263 -6.90 26.74 -0.11
CA GLN A 263 -7.82 26.36 0.97
C GLN A 263 -9.00 25.51 0.47
N SER A 264 -9.53 25.79 -0.70
CA SER A 264 -10.65 25.03 -1.28
C SER A 264 -10.30 23.56 -1.60
N GLU A 265 -9.04 23.25 -1.92
CA GLU A 265 -8.56 21.88 -2.08
C GLU A 265 -8.51 21.16 -0.73
N LEU A 266 -8.01 21.84 0.31
CA LEU A 266 -8.00 21.29 1.67
C LEU A 266 -9.43 21.02 2.16
N ASP A 267 -10.34 21.95 1.96
CA ASP A 267 -11.73 21.80 2.39
C ASP A 267 -12.41 20.59 1.73
N ARG A 268 -12.12 20.34 0.45
CA ARG A 268 -12.61 19.14 -0.24
C ARG A 268 -11.94 17.86 0.27
N ALA A 269 -10.63 17.90 0.46
CA ALA A 269 -9.89 16.74 0.98
C ALA A 269 -10.38 16.35 2.38
N VAL A 270 -10.55 17.33 3.27
CA VAL A 270 -11.11 17.13 4.63
C VAL A 270 -12.49 16.48 4.55
N LYS A 271 -13.40 16.99 3.70
CA LYS A 271 -14.73 16.40 3.52
C LYS A 271 -14.67 14.95 3.03
N ASN A 272 -13.80 14.67 2.06
CA ASN A 272 -13.65 13.33 1.50
C ASN A 272 -13.08 12.34 2.54
N VAL A 273 -12.05 12.75 3.26
CA VAL A 273 -11.44 11.94 4.34
C VAL A 273 -12.44 11.69 5.44
N MET A 274 -13.15 12.74 5.91
CA MET A 274 -14.18 12.60 6.94
C MET A 274 -15.32 11.69 6.49
N SER A 275 -15.78 11.81 5.24
CA SER A 275 -16.84 10.94 4.71
C SER A 275 -16.43 9.47 4.66
N ARG A 276 -15.17 9.18 4.28
CA ARG A 276 -14.64 7.80 4.34
C ARG A 276 -14.63 7.27 5.77
N MET A 277 -14.15 8.09 6.72
CA MET A 277 -14.08 7.71 8.14
C MET A 277 -15.47 7.49 8.74
N GLU A 278 -16.44 8.36 8.44
CA GLU A 278 -17.85 8.18 8.83
C GLU A 278 -18.45 6.90 8.29
N ASN A 279 -18.18 6.57 7.03
CA ASN A 279 -18.65 5.32 6.41
C ASN A 279 -18.02 4.10 7.09
N SER A 280 -16.71 4.12 7.34
CA SER A 280 -16.03 3.06 8.08
C SER A 280 -16.61 2.87 9.47
N PHE A 281 -16.89 3.97 10.18
CA PHE A 281 -17.52 3.92 11.50
C PHE A 281 -18.96 3.37 11.44
N LYS A 282 -19.77 3.78 10.48
CA LYS A 282 -21.15 3.29 10.30
C LYS A 282 -21.19 1.79 9.95
N GLU A 283 -20.20 1.33 9.22
CA GLU A 283 -20.11 -0.07 8.75
C GLU A 283 -19.24 -0.94 9.70
N LYS A 284 -18.85 -0.45 10.86
CA LYS A 284 -17.93 -1.14 11.79
C LYS A 284 -18.35 -2.57 12.12
N ASP A 285 -19.66 -2.78 12.35
CA ASP A 285 -20.20 -4.11 12.67
C ASP A 285 -20.16 -5.09 11.49
N LYS A 286 -19.85 -4.60 10.28
CA LYS A 286 -19.66 -5.41 9.06
C LYS A 286 -18.18 -5.58 8.69
N THR A 287 -17.28 -5.00 9.47
CA THR A 287 -15.85 -5.12 9.24
C THR A 287 -15.41 -6.57 9.36
N LYS A 288 -14.76 -7.08 8.32
CA LYS A 288 -14.29 -8.48 8.32
C LYS A 288 -13.19 -8.68 9.35
N SER A 289 -13.18 -9.83 10.01
CA SER A 289 -12.16 -10.21 11.01
C SER A 289 -10.74 -10.04 10.51
N VAL A 290 -10.46 -10.34 9.23
CA VAL A 290 -9.13 -10.17 8.63
C VAL A 290 -8.67 -8.70 8.61
N GLN A 291 -9.57 -7.73 8.46
CA GLN A 291 -9.20 -6.30 8.49
C GLN A 291 -8.81 -5.86 9.91
N ILE A 292 -9.57 -6.31 10.91
CA ILE A 292 -9.24 -6.09 12.33
C ILE A 292 -7.93 -6.79 12.69
N LEU A 293 -7.73 -8.02 12.21
CA LEU A 293 -6.50 -8.80 12.43
C LEU A 293 -5.25 -8.02 11.99
N GLN A 294 -5.31 -7.32 10.85
CA GLN A 294 -4.16 -6.57 10.32
C GLN A 294 -3.70 -5.43 11.26
N GLU A 295 -4.59 -4.81 12.03
CA GLU A 295 -4.20 -3.81 13.04
C GLU A 295 -3.33 -4.44 14.14
N TYR A 296 -3.71 -5.61 14.64
CA TYR A 296 -2.94 -6.34 15.64
C TYR A 296 -1.60 -6.83 15.09
N VAL A 297 -1.56 -7.26 13.83
CA VAL A 297 -0.31 -7.64 13.15
C VAL A 297 0.64 -6.43 13.07
N ARG A 298 0.17 -5.25 12.65
CA ARG A 298 0.99 -4.04 12.62
C ARG A 298 1.44 -3.60 14.01
N ASN A 299 0.57 -3.71 15.01
CA ASN A 299 0.95 -3.44 16.39
C ASN A 299 2.12 -4.33 16.85
N PHE A 300 2.01 -5.65 16.63
CA PHE A 300 3.08 -6.58 17.00
C PHE A 300 4.39 -6.31 16.25
N LEU A 301 4.33 -6.07 14.95
CA LEU A 301 5.51 -5.95 14.10
C LEU A 301 6.20 -4.58 14.22
N LYS A 302 5.41 -3.52 14.35
CA LYS A 302 5.89 -2.13 14.24
C LYS A 302 5.64 -1.28 15.48
N GLY A 303 4.79 -1.74 16.42
CA GLY A 303 4.41 -0.98 17.62
C GLY A 303 3.34 0.08 17.35
N GLU A 304 2.60 -0.01 16.23
CA GLU A 304 1.47 0.86 15.93
C GLU A 304 0.42 0.76 17.04
N ALA A 305 -0.16 1.88 17.48
CA ALA A 305 -1.26 1.85 18.43
C ALA A 305 -2.53 1.27 17.81
N ILE A 306 -3.36 0.62 18.61
CA ILE A 306 -4.66 0.08 18.21
C ILE A 306 -5.76 0.89 18.91
N PRO A 307 -6.14 2.06 18.39
CA PRO A 307 -7.18 2.87 19.04
C PRO A 307 -8.59 2.28 18.90
N GLY A 308 -8.82 1.49 17.88
CA GLY A 308 -10.14 1.03 17.47
C GLY A 308 -10.95 2.11 16.77
N ILE A 309 -11.93 1.69 15.98
CA ILE A 309 -12.68 2.55 15.06
C ILE A 309 -13.43 3.69 15.77
N GLU A 310 -13.92 3.48 17.00
CA GLU A 310 -14.58 4.52 17.79
C GLU A 310 -13.63 5.65 18.14
N LYS A 311 -12.43 5.32 18.62
CA LYS A 311 -11.41 6.30 18.98
C LYS A 311 -10.80 6.96 17.75
N GLU A 312 -10.62 6.21 16.67
CA GLU A 312 -10.19 6.78 15.39
C GLU A 312 -11.18 7.81 14.88
N PHE A 313 -12.47 7.47 14.87
CA PHE A 313 -13.50 8.41 14.44
C PHE A 313 -13.54 9.68 15.31
N GLU A 314 -13.44 9.54 16.65
CA GLU A 314 -13.30 10.68 17.57
C GLU A 314 -12.09 11.55 17.21
N MET A 315 -10.93 10.93 16.96
CA MET A 315 -9.71 11.66 16.60
C MET A 315 -9.84 12.37 15.25
N TYR A 316 -10.47 11.75 14.24
CA TYR A 316 -10.73 12.41 12.96
C TYR A 316 -11.67 13.61 13.11
N GLN A 317 -12.76 13.48 13.87
CA GLN A 317 -13.66 14.59 14.15
C GLN A 317 -12.96 15.74 14.87
N ARG A 318 -12.07 15.43 15.81
CA ARG A 318 -11.36 16.40 16.63
C ARG A 318 -10.22 17.08 15.89
N TYR A 319 -9.40 16.33 15.17
CA TYR A 319 -8.14 16.83 14.64
C TYR A 319 -8.23 17.29 13.20
N LEU A 320 -8.98 16.60 12.35
CA LEU A 320 -9.02 16.90 10.92
C LEU A 320 -9.42 18.35 10.61
N PRO A 321 -10.45 18.94 11.29
CA PRO A 321 -10.80 20.35 11.07
C PRO A 321 -9.75 21.36 11.57
N THR A 322 -8.78 20.94 12.38
CA THR A 322 -7.73 21.80 12.94
C THR A 322 -6.47 21.85 12.09
N ILE A 323 -6.40 21.07 11.02
CA ILE A 323 -5.22 21.03 10.15
C ILE A 323 -5.22 22.26 9.26
N ALA A 324 -4.16 23.06 9.40
CA ALA A 324 -4.00 24.25 8.59
C ALA A 324 -3.34 23.91 7.25
N ILE A 325 -3.69 24.65 6.19
CA ILE A 325 -3.12 24.45 4.86
C ILE A 325 -1.59 24.60 4.85
N GLN A 326 -1.03 25.43 5.73
CA GLN A 326 0.41 25.65 5.87
C GLN A 326 1.14 24.38 6.33
N GLU A 327 0.51 23.59 7.22
CA GLU A 327 1.09 22.32 7.68
C GLU A 327 1.21 21.33 6.52
N VAL A 328 0.17 21.23 5.71
CA VAL A 328 0.16 20.35 4.53
C VAL A 328 1.19 20.83 3.48
N ASN A 329 1.21 22.13 3.20
CA ASN A 329 2.12 22.71 2.22
C ASN A 329 3.60 22.62 2.60
N ALA A 330 3.92 22.53 3.90
CA ALA A 330 5.29 22.37 4.36
C ALA A 330 5.90 21.00 4.00
N LEU A 331 5.09 19.98 3.81
CA LEU A 331 5.56 18.60 3.57
C LEU A 331 6.37 18.46 2.27
N ILE A 332 5.94 19.10 1.20
CA ILE A 332 6.60 18.98 -0.11
C ILE A 332 8.08 19.39 -0.07
N ASN A 333 8.40 20.43 0.72
CA ASN A 333 9.78 20.90 0.86
C ASN A 333 10.64 19.88 1.62
N GLN A 334 10.08 19.16 2.58
CA GLN A 334 10.79 18.12 3.31
C GLN A 334 11.11 16.94 2.38
N TRP A 335 10.16 16.55 1.53
CA TRP A 335 10.28 15.36 0.70
C TRP A 335 11.12 15.55 -0.55
N LEU A 336 11.09 16.73 -1.17
CA LEU A 336 11.87 17.03 -2.39
C LEU A 336 13.32 17.46 -2.11
N ASN A 337 13.67 17.77 -0.87
CA ASN A 337 15.01 18.27 -0.52
C ASN A 337 16.05 17.16 -0.29
N VAL A 338 15.70 15.89 -0.50
CA VAL A 338 16.67 14.80 -0.43
C VAL A 338 17.57 14.76 -1.67
N THR A 339 18.85 14.42 -1.48
CA THR A 339 19.86 14.41 -2.54
C THR A 339 19.77 13.17 -3.41
N GLY A 340 19.67 12.00 -2.81
CA GLY A 340 19.59 10.71 -3.53
C GLY A 340 18.23 10.49 -4.18
N LYS A 341 18.22 10.23 -5.49
CA LYS A 341 17.01 10.00 -6.28
C LYS A 341 17.18 8.79 -7.16
N THR A 342 16.11 8.04 -7.38
CA THR A 342 16.12 6.96 -8.36
C THR A 342 15.01 7.21 -9.38
N VAL A 343 15.36 7.18 -10.66
CA VAL A 343 14.40 7.22 -11.76
C VAL A 343 14.35 5.85 -12.42
N LEU A 344 13.17 5.31 -12.52
CA LEU A 344 12.90 4.01 -13.13
C LEU A 344 11.99 4.20 -14.34
N VAL A 345 12.41 3.67 -15.48
CA VAL A 345 11.62 3.58 -16.70
C VAL A 345 11.43 2.12 -17.04
N LEU A 346 10.17 1.68 -17.13
CA LEU A 346 9.78 0.34 -17.55
C LEU A 346 8.91 0.47 -18.80
N ALA A 347 9.19 -0.32 -19.84
CA ALA A 347 8.44 -0.21 -21.08
C ALA A 347 8.35 -1.53 -21.85
N PRO A 348 7.37 -1.67 -22.76
CA PRO A 348 7.36 -2.74 -23.74
C PRO A 348 8.65 -2.75 -24.56
N GLU A 349 9.21 -3.94 -24.85
CA GLU A 349 10.45 -4.07 -25.65
C GLU A 349 10.33 -3.40 -27.04
N LYS A 350 9.16 -3.43 -27.65
CA LYS A 350 8.88 -2.78 -28.94
C LYS A 350 9.00 -1.25 -28.93
N GLU A 351 8.95 -0.64 -27.74
CA GLU A 351 9.05 0.83 -27.56
C GLU A 351 10.47 1.30 -27.30
N LYS A 352 11.44 0.39 -27.17
CA LYS A 352 12.82 0.63 -26.72
C LYS A 352 13.51 1.78 -27.43
N GLU A 353 13.40 1.86 -28.75
CA GLU A 353 14.07 2.89 -29.57
C GLU A 353 13.48 4.31 -29.36
N ASN A 354 12.29 4.41 -28.78
CA ASN A 354 11.60 5.68 -28.52
C ASN A 354 11.71 6.14 -27.06
N LEU A 355 12.39 5.38 -26.21
CA LEU A 355 12.51 5.71 -24.78
C LEU A 355 13.45 6.89 -24.57
N LEU A 356 13.20 7.62 -23.48
CA LEU A 356 14.17 8.57 -22.95
C LEU A 356 15.49 7.86 -22.64
N THR A 357 16.59 8.49 -23.03
CA THR A 357 17.93 8.03 -22.64
C THR A 357 18.27 8.50 -21.21
N GLU A 358 19.26 7.89 -20.60
CA GLU A 358 19.78 8.34 -19.31
C GLU A 358 20.24 9.81 -19.35
N ALA A 359 20.92 10.22 -20.44
CA ALA A 359 21.33 11.59 -20.67
C ALA A 359 20.12 12.53 -20.78
N GLY A 360 19.06 12.12 -21.47
CA GLY A 360 17.81 12.88 -21.59
C GLY A 360 17.14 13.09 -20.23
N ILE A 361 17.04 12.04 -19.42
CA ILE A 361 16.48 12.12 -18.06
C ILE A 361 17.32 13.06 -17.20
N LYS A 362 18.65 12.96 -17.23
CA LYS A 362 19.55 13.86 -16.50
C LYS A 362 19.39 15.32 -16.96
N ALA A 363 19.23 15.55 -18.27
CA ALA A 363 19.01 16.89 -18.80
C ALA A 363 17.68 17.50 -18.33
N ILE A 364 16.60 16.70 -18.29
CA ILE A 364 15.30 17.12 -17.74
C ILE A 364 15.45 17.52 -16.27
N LEU A 365 16.09 16.68 -15.46
CA LEU A 365 16.27 16.92 -14.03
C LEU A 365 17.21 18.10 -13.72
N ALA A 366 18.17 18.38 -14.60
CA ALA A 366 19.10 19.50 -14.46
C ALA A 366 18.49 20.86 -14.87
N LYS A 367 17.40 20.84 -15.64
CA LYS A 367 16.75 22.06 -16.11
C LYS A 367 15.91 22.67 -14.98
N PRO A 368 16.23 23.89 -14.52
CA PRO A 368 15.40 24.56 -13.54
C PRO A 368 13.99 24.79 -14.07
N ILE A 369 12.99 24.44 -13.29
CA ILE A 369 11.62 24.80 -13.62
C ILE A 369 11.42 26.27 -13.26
N ALA A 370 11.10 27.08 -14.26
CA ALA A 370 10.88 28.51 -14.09
C ALA A 370 9.71 28.79 -13.14
N LYS A 371 9.54 30.07 -12.78
CA LYS A 371 8.37 30.50 -12.00
C LYS A 371 7.08 30.15 -12.74
N LEU A 372 6.27 29.38 -12.10
CA LEU A 372 4.98 28.88 -12.61
C LEU A 372 3.85 29.86 -12.27
N ASN A 373 2.70 29.69 -12.93
CA ASN A 373 1.46 30.27 -12.42
C ASN A 373 0.92 29.43 -11.26
N ALA A 374 0.40 30.08 -10.23
CA ALA A 374 -0.30 29.40 -9.16
C ALA A 374 -1.50 28.61 -9.70
N TYR A 375 -1.79 27.47 -9.05
CA TYR A 375 -2.99 26.71 -9.37
C TYR A 375 -4.24 27.54 -9.10
N GLN A 376 -5.17 27.52 -10.03
CA GLN A 376 -6.48 28.18 -9.89
C GLN A 376 -7.55 27.11 -9.79
N ASP A 377 -8.12 26.99 -8.61
CA ASP A 377 -9.20 26.05 -8.35
C ASP A 377 -10.52 26.57 -8.97
N LYS A 378 -11.03 25.83 -9.94
CA LYS A 378 -12.31 26.16 -10.60
C LYS A 378 -13.47 25.54 -9.84
N VAL A 379 -13.75 26.06 -8.66
CA VAL A 379 -14.91 25.62 -7.87
C VAL A 379 -16.19 26.15 -8.53
N ALA A 380 -17.08 25.23 -8.91
CA ALA A 380 -18.41 25.62 -9.36
C ALA A 380 -19.17 26.26 -8.18
N SER A 381 -19.56 27.51 -8.35
CA SER A 381 -20.21 28.31 -7.30
C SER A 381 -21.76 28.17 -7.27
N GLY A 382 -22.31 27.32 -8.12
CA GLY A 382 -23.76 27.15 -8.24
C GLY A 382 -24.23 25.72 -7.93
N PRO A 383 -25.52 25.50 -7.79
CA PRO A 383 -26.08 24.17 -7.65
C PRO A 383 -25.80 23.34 -8.90
N LEU A 384 -25.56 22.03 -8.72
CA LEU A 384 -25.30 21.08 -9.80
C LEU A 384 -26.37 21.10 -10.90
N LEU A 385 -27.62 21.35 -10.49
CA LEU A 385 -28.77 21.53 -11.39
C LEU A 385 -29.30 22.96 -11.23
N PRO A 386 -29.46 23.73 -12.32
CA PRO A 386 -30.03 25.09 -12.26
C PRO A 386 -31.42 25.16 -11.65
N LYS A 387 -32.16 24.08 -11.78
CA LYS A 387 -33.50 23.90 -11.20
C LYS A 387 -33.62 22.48 -10.63
N ALA A 388 -34.12 22.38 -9.41
CA ALA A 388 -34.39 21.07 -8.83
C ALA A 388 -35.40 20.31 -9.71
N PRO A 389 -35.13 19.02 -10.03
CA PRO A 389 -36.07 18.23 -10.79
C PRO A 389 -37.40 18.08 -10.04
N VAL A 390 -38.50 18.13 -10.75
CA VAL A 390 -39.80 17.88 -10.14
C VAL A 390 -39.90 16.38 -9.84
N ALA A 391 -40.20 16.07 -8.58
CA ALA A 391 -40.36 14.67 -8.18
C ALA A 391 -41.47 13.97 -8.97
N GLY A 392 -41.16 12.83 -9.55
CA GLY A 392 -42.16 11.97 -10.19
C GLY A 392 -43.07 11.34 -9.14
N LYS A 393 -44.38 11.25 -9.45
CA LYS A 393 -45.35 10.53 -8.61
C LYS A 393 -45.42 9.08 -9.06
N VAL A 394 -45.63 8.14 -8.17
CA VAL A 394 -45.94 6.74 -8.53
C VAL A 394 -47.32 6.71 -9.18
N VAL A 395 -47.38 6.28 -10.43
CA VAL A 395 -48.61 6.18 -11.21
C VAL A 395 -49.09 4.74 -11.41
N ALA A 396 -48.18 3.77 -11.25
CA ALA A 396 -48.50 2.35 -11.24
C ALA A 396 -47.51 1.55 -10.38
N GLU A 397 -48.02 0.50 -9.76
CA GLU A 397 -47.22 -0.48 -9.01
C GLU A 397 -47.48 -1.88 -9.55
N LYS A 398 -46.44 -2.67 -9.72
CA LYS A 398 -46.54 -4.09 -10.05
C LYS A 398 -45.68 -4.87 -9.05
N ILE A 399 -46.27 -5.87 -8.42
CA ILE A 399 -45.62 -6.73 -7.44
C ILE A 399 -45.30 -8.06 -8.13
N TYR A 400 -44.10 -8.57 -7.93
CA TYR A 400 -43.62 -9.87 -8.37
C TYR A 400 -43.30 -10.71 -7.13
N ASP A 401 -44.32 -11.37 -6.56
CA ASP A 401 -44.21 -12.12 -5.29
C ASP A 401 -43.17 -13.25 -5.35
N SER A 402 -43.00 -13.87 -6.52
CA SER A 402 -42.07 -14.97 -6.73
C SER A 402 -40.61 -14.60 -6.54
N ILE A 403 -40.26 -13.30 -6.59
CA ILE A 403 -38.91 -12.76 -6.42
C ILE A 403 -38.88 -11.63 -5.40
N GLY A 404 -39.99 -11.43 -4.66
CA GLY A 404 -40.08 -10.40 -3.61
C GLY A 404 -39.84 -8.97 -4.08
N THR A 405 -40.17 -8.64 -5.35
CA THR A 405 -39.81 -7.37 -5.97
C THR A 405 -41.06 -6.54 -6.27
N ARG A 406 -40.97 -5.21 -6.02
CA ARG A 406 -41.95 -4.21 -6.45
C ARG A 406 -41.38 -3.36 -7.57
N VAL A 407 -42.15 -3.10 -8.58
CA VAL A 407 -41.79 -2.20 -9.67
C VAL A 407 -42.78 -1.02 -9.67
N TRP A 408 -42.28 0.18 -9.44
CA TRP A 408 -43.05 1.40 -9.59
C TRP A 408 -42.82 2.05 -10.95
N THR A 409 -43.88 2.51 -11.58
CA THR A 409 -43.79 3.39 -12.73
C THR A 409 -44.08 4.81 -12.26
N LEU A 410 -43.16 5.72 -12.53
CA LEU A 410 -43.27 7.12 -12.13
C LEU A 410 -43.95 7.92 -13.25
N SER A 411 -44.57 9.09 -12.90
CA SER A 411 -45.26 9.98 -13.83
C SER A 411 -44.40 10.51 -14.99
N ASN A 412 -43.06 10.44 -14.87
CA ASN A 412 -42.11 10.78 -15.94
C ASN A 412 -41.67 9.59 -16.77
N GLY A 413 -42.30 8.41 -16.61
CA GLY A 413 -41.97 7.19 -17.32
C GLY A 413 -40.83 6.36 -16.74
N ALA A 414 -40.13 6.84 -15.72
CA ALA A 414 -39.05 6.08 -15.05
C ALA A 414 -39.65 4.88 -14.29
N LYS A 415 -38.90 3.77 -14.26
CA LYS A 415 -39.25 2.58 -13.47
C LYS A 415 -38.24 2.47 -12.29
N VAL A 416 -38.78 2.23 -11.12
CA VAL A 416 -38.02 1.96 -9.90
C VAL A 416 -38.32 0.51 -9.50
N ILE A 417 -37.26 -0.27 -9.27
CA ILE A 417 -37.35 -1.71 -8.96
C ILE A 417 -36.73 -1.91 -7.57
#